data_4bebe970285936f51096cc7931099a76
#
_entry.id   4bebe970285936f51096cc7931099a76
#
_cell.length_a   1.000
_cell.length_b   1.000
_cell.length_c   1.000
_cell.angle_alpha   90.00
_cell.angle_beta   90.00
_cell.angle_gamma   90.00
#
_symmetry.space_group_name_H-M   'P 1'
#
loop_
_entity.id
_entity.type
_entity.pdbx_description
1 polymer ?
#
loop_
_entity_poly.entity_id
_entity_poly.type
_entity_poly.pdbx_seq_one_letter_code
_entity_poly.pdbx_strand_id
1 'polypeptide(L)'
;MFAGYDIDSPTLGESPEVVLATILSGADERVHDAGRLEATIADLRGRVPEGGRDGFDDLLARAREAMDLRDDNGPITGEWPAGLLRLGMLEAGRRLAASGRLHEAVHVFELGRDELPSIVANGSGPTADDLAGRASERKHQKTLEPPQTLGDPEATPPVDALPAPLAETVRIILACLTELGMAVEGAESGGRHPHQGYGIGEELFEGVARVAESADEAF
;
A
#
# COMPACT_ATOMS: atom_id res chain seq x y z
N MET A 1 -0.03 -11.39 -0.77
CA MET A 1 0.14 -9.92 -0.90
C MET A 1 -0.94 -9.46 -1.85
N PHE A 2 -1.69 -8.44 -1.46
CA PHE A 2 -2.68 -7.80 -2.30
C PHE A 2 -2.00 -6.76 -3.18
N ALA A 3 -2.44 -6.62 -4.43
CA ALA A 3 -2.03 -5.51 -5.28
C ALA A 3 -2.74 -4.18 -4.89
N GLY A 4 -3.62 -4.21 -3.90
CA GLY A 4 -4.38 -3.04 -3.42
C GLY A 4 -5.25 -3.40 -2.20
N TYR A 5 -5.95 -2.40 -1.64
CA TYR A 5 -6.81 -2.59 -0.45
C TYR A 5 -8.21 -3.10 -0.78
N ASP A 6 -8.55 -3.27 -2.05
CA ASP A 6 -9.83 -3.79 -2.48
C ASP A 6 -9.90 -5.31 -2.38
N ILE A 7 -10.98 -5.85 -1.81
CA ILE A 7 -11.22 -7.29 -1.70
C ILE A 7 -11.29 -7.98 -3.06
N ASP A 8 -11.58 -7.27 -4.14
CA ASP A 8 -11.62 -7.78 -5.50
C ASP A 8 -10.25 -7.77 -6.20
N SER A 9 -9.21 -7.18 -5.57
CA SER A 9 -7.85 -7.24 -6.10
C SER A 9 -7.30 -8.68 -6.01
N PRO A 10 -6.69 -9.21 -7.08
CA PRO A 10 -6.18 -10.57 -7.09
C PRO A 10 -5.07 -10.75 -6.04
N THR A 11 -5.03 -11.95 -5.46
CA THR A 11 -3.90 -12.36 -4.62
C THR A 11 -2.72 -12.80 -5.48
N LEU A 12 -1.52 -12.87 -4.90
CA LEU A 12 -0.35 -13.41 -5.59
C LEU A 12 -0.57 -14.85 -6.10
N GLY A 13 -1.39 -15.64 -5.40
CA GLY A 13 -1.76 -16.99 -5.85
C GLY A 13 -2.64 -17.01 -7.11
N GLU A 14 -3.33 -15.91 -7.39
CA GLU A 14 -4.15 -15.73 -8.59
C GLU A 14 -3.36 -15.08 -9.75
N SER A 15 -2.14 -14.61 -9.48
CA SER A 15 -1.25 -13.92 -10.45
C SER A 15 0.14 -14.57 -10.45
N PRO A 16 0.26 -15.83 -10.86
CA PRO A 16 1.53 -16.57 -10.84
C PRO A 16 2.61 -15.93 -11.72
N GLU A 17 2.23 -15.22 -12.78
CA GLU A 17 3.11 -14.47 -13.65
C GLU A 17 3.84 -13.33 -12.90
N VAL A 18 3.16 -12.64 -12.00
CA VAL A 18 3.75 -11.59 -11.14
C VAL A 18 4.76 -12.20 -10.19
N VAL A 19 4.42 -13.34 -9.57
CA VAL A 19 5.35 -14.07 -8.68
C VAL A 19 6.59 -14.51 -9.44
N LEU A 20 6.41 -15.07 -10.64
CA LEU A 20 7.51 -15.52 -11.46
C LEU A 20 8.39 -14.36 -11.91
N ALA A 21 7.81 -13.26 -12.38
CA ALA A 21 8.53 -12.06 -12.75
C ALA A 21 9.34 -11.49 -11.58
N THR A 22 8.74 -11.46 -10.38
CA THR A 22 9.42 -11.00 -9.15
C THR A 22 10.61 -11.90 -8.79
N ILE A 23 10.46 -13.24 -8.89
CA ILE A 23 11.55 -14.17 -8.63
C ILE A 23 12.67 -13.99 -9.66
N LEU A 24 12.33 -13.84 -10.92
CA LEU A 24 13.31 -13.67 -11.99
C LEU A 24 14.04 -12.32 -11.93
N SER A 25 13.34 -11.25 -11.58
CA SER A 25 13.94 -9.91 -11.40
C SER A 25 14.70 -9.77 -10.08
N GLY A 26 14.30 -10.48 -9.03
CA GLY A 26 14.97 -10.49 -7.72
C GLY A 26 16.28 -11.30 -7.73
N ALA A 27 16.59 -12.01 -8.82
CA ALA A 27 17.90 -12.65 -9.02
C ALA A 27 19.02 -11.63 -9.31
N ASP A 28 18.70 -10.39 -9.67
CA ASP A 28 19.66 -9.28 -9.64
C ASP A 28 19.81 -8.83 -8.18
N GLU A 29 20.90 -9.25 -7.60
CA GLU A 29 21.35 -9.01 -6.25
C GLU A 29 21.07 -7.57 -5.79
N ARG A 30 19.98 -7.37 -5.06
CA ARG A 30 20.03 -6.39 -3.98
C ARG A 30 20.90 -7.03 -2.89
N VAL A 31 22.21 -6.95 -3.08
CA VAL A 31 23.13 -7.17 -1.98
C VAL A 31 22.77 -6.09 -0.96
N HIS A 32 22.00 -6.48 0.05
CA HIS A 32 21.96 -5.68 1.26
C HIS A 32 23.41 -5.64 1.73
N ASP A 33 24.07 -4.53 1.46
CA ASP A 33 25.43 -4.30 1.91
C ASP A 33 25.38 -4.13 3.43
N ALA A 34 25.35 -5.28 4.12
CA ALA A 34 25.38 -5.33 5.58
C ALA A 34 26.60 -4.55 6.09
N GLY A 35 27.69 -4.55 5.34
CA GLY A 35 28.89 -3.78 5.68
C GLY A 35 28.65 -2.26 5.62
N ARG A 36 27.87 -1.78 4.66
CA ARG A 36 27.51 -0.35 4.57
C ARG A 36 26.64 0.07 5.74
N LEU A 37 25.64 -0.76 6.10
CA LEU A 37 24.76 -0.49 7.25
C LEU A 37 25.56 -0.41 8.54
N GLU A 38 26.43 -1.39 8.80
CA GLU A 38 27.26 -1.39 9.99
C GLU A 38 28.24 -0.21 10.03
N ALA A 39 28.84 0.16 8.90
CA ALA A 39 29.70 1.33 8.79
C ALA A 39 28.94 2.63 9.10
N THR A 40 27.70 2.76 8.61
CA THR A 40 26.84 3.91 8.89
C THR A 40 26.49 4.00 10.37
N ILE A 41 26.14 2.86 11.00
CA ILE A 41 25.85 2.80 12.44
C ILE A 41 27.09 3.18 13.26
N ALA A 42 28.27 2.67 12.89
CA ALA A 42 29.51 2.99 13.56
C ALA A 42 29.87 4.49 13.47
N ASP A 43 29.68 5.10 12.29
CA ASP A 43 29.88 6.53 12.08
C ASP A 43 28.92 7.37 12.94
N LEU A 44 27.62 7.06 12.89
CA LEU A 44 26.62 7.75 13.72
C LEU A 44 26.93 7.62 15.22
N ARG A 45 27.26 6.42 15.67
CA ARG A 45 27.65 6.16 17.06
C ARG A 45 28.92 6.97 17.45
N GLY A 46 29.87 7.10 16.51
CA GLY A 46 31.07 7.89 16.70
C GLY A 46 30.83 9.38 16.94
N ARG A 47 29.75 9.93 16.35
CA ARG A 47 29.31 11.33 16.53
C ARG A 47 28.61 11.57 17.88
N VAL A 48 28.14 10.51 18.54
CA VAL A 48 27.49 10.61 19.85
C VAL A 48 28.56 10.79 20.95
N PRO A 49 28.43 11.79 21.85
CA PRO A 49 29.32 11.93 23.02
C PRO A 49 29.40 10.63 23.81
N GLU A 50 30.54 10.33 24.39
CA GLU A 50 30.83 9.07 25.06
C GLU A 50 29.75 8.66 26.09
N GLY A 51 29.28 9.59 26.89
CA GLY A 51 28.23 9.35 27.89
C GLY A 51 26.82 9.12 27.32
N GLY A 52 26.63 9.30 26.02
CA GLY A 52 25.34 9.07 25.33
C GLY A 52 25.29 7.79 24.48
N ARG A 53 26.43 7.08 24.36
CA ARG A 53 26.54 5.94 23.44
C ARG A 53 25.68 4.74 23.85
N ASP A 54 25.58 4.49 25.15
CA ASP A 54 24.70 3.41 25.65
C ASP A 54 23.23 3.70 25.32
N GLY A 55 22.81 4.97 25.45
CA GLY A 55 21.47 5.39 25.07
C GLY A 55 21.21 5.30 23.56
N PHE A 56 22.22 5.58 22.72
CA PHE A 56 22.15 5.36 21.28
C PHE A 56 21.98 3.87 20.94
N ASP A 57 22.77 3.01 21.56
CA ASP A 57 22.71 1.56 21.34
C ASP A 57 21.34 0.99 21.76
N ASP A 58 20.79 1.43 22.90
CA ASP A 58 19.45 1.08 23.36
C ASP A 58 18.34 1.55 22.39
N LEU A 59 18.44 2.79 21.91
CA LEU A 59 17.47 3.31 20.93
C LEU A 59 17.55 2.56 19.62
N LEU A 60 18.74 2.23 19.14
CA LEU A 60 18.92 1.46 17.91
C LEU A 60 18.33 0.06 18.01
N ALA A 61 18.55 -0.63 19.15
CA ALA A 61 17.96 -1.94 19.40
C ALA A 61 16.43 -1.89 19.39
N ARG A 62 15.85 -0.93 20.10
CA ARG A 62 14.39 -0.74 20.15
C ARG A 62 13.80 -0.34 18.78
N ALA A 63 14.54 0.46 18.01
CA ALA A 63 14.10 0.83 16.65
C ALA A 63 14.05 -0.39 15.73
N ARG A 64 15.04 -1.30 15.82
CA ARG A 64 15.06 -2.55 15.06
C ARG A 64 13.90 -3.46 15.44
N GLU A 65 13.64 -3.66 16.72
CA GLU A 65 12.48 -4.44 17.19
C GLU A 65 11.15 -3.83 16.70
N ALA A 66 11.03 -2.50 16.73
CA ALA A 66 9.83 -1.82 16.25
C ALA A 66 9.65 -1.94 14.73
N MET A 67 10.75 -1.93 13.97
CA MET A 67 10.69 -2.12 12.50
C MET A 67 10.26 -3.54 12.14
N ASP A 68 10.82 -4.55 12.77
CA ASP A 68 10.44 -5.95 12.57
C ASP A 68 8.93 -6.14 12.86
N LEU A 69 8.46 -5.63 14.00
CA LEU A 69 7.05 -5.68 14.37
C LEU A 69 6.16 -4.94 13.35
N ARG A 70 6.59 -3.79 12.86
CA ARG A 70 5.86 -3.00 11.85
C ARG A 70 5.76 -3.75 10.53
N ASP A 71 6.87 -4.34 10.07
CA ASP A 71 6.93 -5.02 8.79
C ASP A 71 6.10 -6.31 8.79
N ASP A 72 6.05 -7.02 9.91
CA ASP A 72 5.21 -8.21 10.09
C ASP A 72 3.72 -7.87 10.29
N ASN A 73 3.41 -6.71 10.86
CA ASN A 73 2.03 -6.35 11.21
C ASN A 73 1.11 -6.29 9.98
N GLY A 74 1.55 -5.67 8.88
CA GLY A 74 0.76 -5.59 7.65
C GLY A 74 0.37 -6.96 7.11
N PRO A 75 1.33 -7.84 6.80
CA PRO A 75 1.05 -9.20 6.33
C PRO A 75 0.17 -10.02 7.27
N ILE A 76 0.48 -10.03 8.57
CA ILE A 76 -0.19 -10.91 9.54
C ILE A 76 -1.61 -10.43 9.88
N THR A 77 -1.80 -9.13 10.09
CA THR A 77 -3.09 -8.60 10.57
C THR A 77 -4.02 -8.13 9.46
N GLY A 78 -3.49 -7.83 8.29
CA GLY A 78 -4.24 -7.30 7.15
C GLY A 78 -4.25 -8.23 5.94
N GLU A 79 -3.10 -8.47 5.34
CA GLU A 79 -3.03 -9.11 4.03
C GLU A 79 -3.45 -10.58 4.03
N TRP A 80 -3.03 -11.38 5.01
CA TRP A 80 -3.41 -12.78 5.11
C TRP A 80 -4.89 -12.97 5.43
N PRO A 81 -5.47 -12.30 6.44
CA PRO A 81 -6.90 -12.37 6.69
C PRO A 81 -7.74 -11.94 5.49
N ALA A 82 -7.37 -10.85 4.83
CA ALA A 82 -8.07 -10.38 3.64
C ALA A 82 -7.94 -11.38 2.47
N GLY A 83 -6.76 -11.99 2.28
CA GLY A 83 -6.56 -13.05 1.28
C GLY A 83 -7.41 -14.29 1.54
N LEU A 84 -7.49 -14.73 2.78
CA LEU A 84 -8.34 -15.86 3.17
C LEU A 84 -9.83 -15.54 2.99
N LEU A 85 -10.24 -14.32 3.36
CA LEU A 85 -11.61 -13.85 3.14
C LEU A 85 -11.94 -13.87 1.65
N ARG A 86 -11.06 -13.33 0.79
CA ARG A 86 -11.24 -13.35 -0.65
C ARG A 86 -11.43 -14.77 -1.19
N LEU A 87 -10.56 -15.71 -0.80
CA LEU A 87 -10.66 -17.10 -1.22
C LEU A 87 -12.01 -17.73 -0.80
N GLY A 88 -12.45 -17.49 0.43
CA GLY A 88 -13.75 -17.93 0.93
C GLY A 88 -14.92 -17.33 0.14
N MET A 89 -14.84 -16.03 -0.16
CA MET A 89 -15.85 -15.33 -0.96
C MET A 89 -15.91 -15.88 -2.40
N LEU A 90 -14.77 -16.11 -3.04
CA LEU A 90 -14.73 -16.70 -4.39
C LEU A 90 -15.27 -18.14 -4.42
N GLU A 91 -15.02 -18.93 -3.37
CA GLU A 91 -15.63 -20.26 -3.26
C GLU A 91 -17.15 -20.19 -3.12
N ALA A 92 -17.66 -19.27 -2.29
CA ALA A 92 -19.10 -19.02 -2.21
C ALA A 92 -19.66 -18.53 -3.57
N GLY A 93 -18.96 -17.63 -4.23
CA GLY A 93 -19.31 -17.13 -5.56
C GLY A 93 -19.39 -18.24 -6.61
N ARG A 94 -18.43 -19.17 -6.63
CA ARG A 94 -18.46 -20.33 -7.55
C ARG A 94 -19.69 -21.22 -7.31
N ARG A 95 -20.05 -21.47 -6.06
CA ARG A 95 -21.26 -22.26 -5.72
C ARG A 95 -22.53 -21.54 -6.12
N LEU A 96 -22.62 -20.24 -5.86
CA LEU A 96 -23.76 -19.42 -6.26
C LEU A 96 -23.90 -19.32 -7.79
N ALA A 97 -22.79 -19.17 -8.51
CA ALA A 97 -22.81 -19.18 -9.99
C ALA A 97 -23.24 -20.56 -10.54
N ALA A 98 -22.72 -21.65 -9.97
CA ALA A 98 -23.14 -23.01 -10.37
C ALA A 98 -24.64 -23.28 -10.13
N SER A 99 -25.26 -22.60 -9.15
CA SER A 99 -26.71 -22.67 -8.89
C SER A 99 -27.53 -21.62 -9.66
N GLY A 100 -26.92 -20.84 -10.55
CA GLY A 100 -27.57 -19.80 -11.34
C GLY A 100 -27.97 -18.54 -10.57
N ARG A 101 -27.42 -18.36 -9.35
CA ARG A 101 -27.68 -17.18 -8.50
C ARG A 101 -26.77 -16.00 -8.84
N LEU A 102 -25.63 -16.25 -9.48
CA LEU A 102 -24.70 -15.28 -10.03
C LEU A 102 -24.42 -15.63 -11.48
N HIS A 103 -24.12 -14.65 -12.31
CA HIS A 103 -23.57 -14.89 -13.65
C HIS A 103 -22.10 -15.28 -13.60
N GLU A 104 -21.33 -14.65 -12.73
CA GLU A 104 -19.90 -14.90 -12.53
C GLU A 104 -19.57 -15.02 -11.03
N ALA A 105 -18.58 -15.83 -10.69
CA ALA A 105 -18.18 -16.03 -9.31
C ALA A 105 -17.73 -14.72 -8.62
N VAL A 106 -17.07 -13.85 -9.37
CA VAL A 106 -16.57 -12.57 -8.87
C VAL A 106 -17.69 -11.59 -8.50
N HIS A 107 -18.92 -11.77 -9.02
CA HIS A 107 -20.05 -10.95 -8.62
C HIS A 107 -20.46 -11.13 -7.14
N VAL A 108 -19.89 -12.10 -6.45
CA VAL A 108 -20.04 -12.26 -4.99
C VAL A 108 -19.57 -11.06 -4.23
N PHE A 109 -18.60 -10.28 -4.76
CA PHE A 109 -18.09 -9.07 -4.13
C PHE A 109 -19.06 -7.88 -4.21
N GLU A 110 -20.12 -8.00 -4.99
CA GLU A 110 -21.19 -7.01 -5.09
C GLU A 110 -22.30 -7.22 -4.06
N LEU A 111 -22.24 -8.33 -3.32
CA LEU A 111 -23.20 -8.59 -2.25
C LEU A 111 -22.91 -7.73 -1.02
N GLY A 112 -23.93 -7.05 -0.52
CA GLY A 112 -23.87 -6.37 0.76
C GLY A 112 -23.71 -7.36 1.92
N ARG A 113 -23.27 -6.82 3.07
CA ARG A 113 -22.99 -7.61 4.29
C ARG A 113 -24.17 -8.50 4.70
N ASP A 114 -25.41 -8.01 4.58
CA ASP A 114 -26.62 -8.74 5.00
C ASP A 114 -27.19 -9.60 3.87
N GLU A 115 -26.84 -9.30 2.61
CA GLU A 115 -27.30 -10.05 1.44
C GLU A 115 -26.59 -11.41 1.30
N LEU A 116 -25.27 -11.46 1.59
CA LEU A 116 -24.48 -12.69 1.46
C LEU A 116 -25.00 -13.85 2.34
N PRO A 117 -25.28 -13.68 3.65
CA PRO A 117 -25.85 -14.75 4.47
C PRO A 117 -27.23 -15.18 3.95
N SER A 118 -28.06 -14.24 3.50
CA SER A 118 -29.41 -14.50 3.02
C SER A 118 -29.42 -15.32 1.73
N ILE A 119 -28.59 -14.94 0.76
CA ILE A 119 -28.52 -15.64 -0.53
C ILE A 119 -27.93 -17.06 -0.38
N VAL A 120 -26.97 -17.22 0.54
CA VAL A 120 -26.35 -18.53 0.84
C VAL A 120 -27.32 -19.44 1.59
N ALA A 121 -28.04 -18.93 2.59
CA ALA A 121 -28.90 -19.76 3.46
C ALA A 121 -30.20 -20.18 2.78
N ASN A 122 -30.87 -19.28 2.08
CA ASN A 122 -32.22 -19.50 1.54
C ASN A 122 -32.42 -19.02 0.11
N GLY A 123 -31.36 -18.46 -0.52
CA GLY A 123 -31.40 -17.92 -1.87
C GLY A 123 -32.16 -16.60 -2.01
N SER A 124 -32.48 -15.93 -0.91
CA SER A 124 -33.10 -14.61 -0.93
C SER A 124 -32.07 -13.53 -1.10
N GLY A 125 -32.35 -12.54 -1.95
CA GLY A 125 -31.43 -11.43 -2.17
C GLY A 125 -31.54 -10.87 -3.58
N PRO A 126 -30.57 -10.07 -4.00
CA PRO A 126 -30.50 -9.51 -5.34
C PRO A 126 -30.42 -10.61 -6.39
N THR A 127 -30.94 -10.29 -7.58
CA THR A 127 -30.84 -11.19 -8.73
C THR A 127 -29.44 -11.21 -9.32
N ALA A 128 -29.12 -12.20 -10.16
CA ALA A 128 -27.86 -12.23 -10.88
C ALA A 128 -27.64 -10.99 -11.76
N ASP A 129 -28.73 -10.46 -12.34
CA ASP A 129 -28.68 -9.25 -13.18
C ASP A 129 -28.43 -7.99 -12.34
N ASP A 130 -29.02 -7.88 -11.13
CA ASP A 130 -28.76 -6.78 -10.22
C ASP A 130 -27.26 -6.73 -9.83
N LEU A 131 -26.67 -7.89 -9.54
CA LEU A 131 -25.28 -8.00 -9.15
C LEU A 131 -24.32 -7.73 -10.33
N ALA A 132 -24.67 -8.20 -11.52
CA ALA A 132 -23.93 -7.85 -12.74
C ALA A 132 -23.99 -6.33 -13.03
N GLY A 133 -25.15 -5.70 -12.79
CA GLY A 133 -25.30 -4.25 -12.87
C GLY A 133 -24.39 -3.50 -11.90
N ARG A 134 -24.37 -3.94 -10.62
CA ARG A 134 -23.45 -3.37 -9.59
C ARG A 134 -21.98 -3.54 -9.98
N ALA A 135 -21.57 -4.71 -10.48
CA ALA A 135 -20.23 -4.96 -10.96
C ALA A 135 -19.82 -4.05 -12.11
N SER A 136 -20.74 -3.84 -13.08
CA SER A 136 -20.53 -2.93 -14.20
C SER A 136 -20.36 -1.47 -13.73
N GLU A 137 -21.22 -1.04 -12.81
CA GLU A 137 -21.14 0.31 -12.22
C GLU A 137 -19.82 0.52 -11.48
N ARG A 138 -19.42 -0.43 -10.63
CA ARG A 138 -18.14 -0.36 -9.93
C ARG A 138 -16.95 -0.33 -10.88
N LYS A 139 -16.98 -1.14 -11.94
CA LYS A 139 -15.96 -1.10 -12.99
C LYS A 139 -15.89 0.28 -13.66
N HIS A 140 -17.04 0.88 -13.95
CA HIS A 140 -17.09 2.23 -14.49
C HIS A 140 -16.54 3.26 -13.51
N GLN A 141 -16.91 3.20 -12.23
CA GLN A 141 -16.40 4.10 -11.18
C GLN A 141 -14.86 4.04 -11.05
N LYS A 142 -14.26 2.88 -11.23
CA LYS A 142 -12.79 2.72 -11.21
C LYS A 142 -12.09 3.42 -12.40
N THR A 143 -12.81 3.78 -13.45
CA THR A 143 -12.26 4.55 -14.58
C THR A 143 -12.34 6.05 -14.37
N LEU A 144 -13.07 6.51 -13.34
CA LEU A 144 -13.22 7.92 -13.04
C LEU A 144 -11.97 8.43 -12.31
N GLU A 145 -11.49 9.59 -12.73
CA GLU A 145 -10.42 10.29 -12.00
C GLU A 145 -11.03 11.02 -10.80
N PRO A 146 -10.71 10.62 -9.57
CA PRO A 146 -11.27 11.26 -8.40
C PRO A 146 -10.68 12.68 -8.23
N PRO A 147 -11.44 13.63 -7.67
CA PRO A 147 -10.88 14.91 -7.30
C PRO A 147 -9.81 14.71 -6.21
N GLN A 148 -8.77 15.54 -6.23
CA GLN A 148 -7.69 15.46 -5.24
C GLN A 148 -8.15 15.72 -3.81
N THR A 149 -9.18 16.54 -3.65
CA THR A 149 -9.79 16.88 -2.35
C THR A 149 -11.31 16.87 -2.46
N LEU A 150 -11.98 16.50 -1.37
CA LEU A 150 -13.42 16.67 -1.20
C LEU A 150 -13.67 18.03 -0.52
N GLY A 151 -14.00 19.04 -1.31
CA GLY A 151 -14.12 20.43 -0.88
C GLY A 151 -12.82 21.23 -1.04
N ASP A 152 -12.80 22.42 -0.46
CA ASP A 152 -11.61 23.27 -0.49
C ASP A 152 -10.51 22.62 0.37
N PRO A 153 -9.25 22.62 -0.10
CA PRO A 153 -8.16 22.05 0.68
C PRO A 153 -7.97 22.86 1.97
N GLU A 154 -8.02 22.16 3.10
CA GLU A 154 -7.71 22.79 4.38
C GLU A 154 -6.22 23.13 4.45
N ALA A 155 -5.92 24.31 4.95
CA ALA A 155 -4.54 24.70 5.21
C ALA A 155 -3.96 23.79 6.31
N THR A 156 -2.85 23.14 6.04
CA THR A 156 -2.14 22.35 7.06
C THR A 156 -1.71 23.28 8.20
N PRO A 157 -2.13 23.03 9.45
CA PRO A 157 -1.72 23.88 10.54
C PRO A 157 -0.19 23.85 10.71
N PRO A 158 0.44 24.97 11.04
CA PRO A 158 1.87 24.98 11.31
C PRO A 158 2.20 24.06 12.48
N VAL A 159 3.35 23.40 12.44
CA VAL A 159 3.76 22.40 13.43
C VAL A 159 3.66 22.96 14.87
N ASP A 160 3.95 24.23 15.05
CA ASP A 160 3.91 24.90 16.35
C ASP A 160 2.49 25.12 16.90
N ALA A 161 1.46 24.99 16.05
CA ALA A 161 0.06 25.03 16.48
C ALA A 161 -0.44 23.67 17.01
N LEU A 162 0.33 22.59 16.83
CA LEU A 162 0.00 21.26 17.32
C LEU A 162 0.29 21.13 18.82
N PRO A 163 -0.41 20.23 19.56
CA PRO A 163 -0.02 19.86 20.92
C PRO A 163 1.44 19.44 20.99
N ALA A 164 2.16 19.86 22.03
CA ALA A 164 3.62 19.70 22.13
C ALA A 164 4.15 18.28 21.81
N PRO A 165 3.57 17.16 22.31
CA PRO A 165 4.05 15.82 21.97
C PRO A 165 3.89 15.50 20.48
N LEU A 166 2.80 15.97 19.86
CA LEU A 166 2.56 15.74 18.42
C LEU A 166 3.49 16.60 17.57
N ALA A 167 3.69 17.88 17.95
CA ALA A 167 4.64 18.78 17.30
C ALA A 167 6.07 18.20 17.29
N GLU A 168 6.50 17.64 18.42
CA GLU A 168 7.81 17.00 18.52
C GLU A 168 7.92 15.76 17.62
N THR A 169 6.92 14.89 17.61
CA THR A 169 6.86 13.73 16.72
C THR A 169 6.94 14.14 15.24
N VAL A 170 6.16 15.16 14.84
CA VAL A 170 6.18 15.67 13.46
C VAL A 170 7.55 16.23 13.10
N ARG A 171 8.20 17.00 14.00
CA ARG A 171 9.56 17.51 13.74
C ARG A 171 10.59 16.39 13.56
N ILE A 172 10.52 15.33 14.37
CA ILE A 172 11.39 14.17 14.24
C ILE A 172 11.15 13.49 12.88
N ILE A 173 9.91 13.26 12.49
CA ILE A 173 9.57 12.67 11.19
C ILE A 173 10.11 13.53 10.04
N LEU A 174 9.88 14.84 10.08
CA LEU A 174 10.38 15.75 9.05
C LEU A 174 11.91 15.76 8.99
N ALA A 175 12.59 15.75 10.12
CA ALA A 175 14.04 15.66 10.16
C ALA A 175 14.55 14.34 9.54
N CYS A 176 13.91 13.20 9.87
CA CYS A 176 14.25 11.91 9.27
C CYS A 176 14.02 11.92 7.75
N LEU A 177 12.89 12.45 7.28
CA LEU A 177 12.60 12.53 5.84
C LEU A 177 13.63 13.41 5.12
N THR A 178 14.06 14.52 5.74
CA THR A 178 15.10 15.39 5.20
C THR A 178 16.44 14.66 5.07
N GLU A 179 16.87 13.95 6.12
CA GLU A 179 18.12 13.18 6.12
C GLU A 179 18.10 12.02 5.10
N LEU A 180 16.92 11.45 4.83
CA LEU A 180 16.73 10.41 3.83
C LEU A 180 16.59 10.96 2.40
N GLY A 181 16.69 12.29 2.21
CA GLY A 181 16.47 12.92 0.91
C GLY A 181 15.02 12.82 0.41
N MET A 182 14.08 12.48 1.29
CA MET A 182 12.64 12.36 1.00
C MET A 182 11.86 13.63 1.38
N ALA A 183 12.55 14.73 1.69
CA ALA A 183 11.91 16.00 2.02
C ALA A 183 11.12 16.49 0.80
N VAL A 184 9.80 16.57 0.97
CA VAL A 184 8.91 17.15 -0.05
C VAL A 184 9.14 18.65 -0.04
N GLU A 185 9.99 19.16 -0.94
CA GLU A 185 10.05 20.58 -1.22
C GLU A 185 8.70 21.00 -1.79
N GLY A 186 7.96 21.81 -1.07
CA GLY A 186 6.77 22.48 -1.60
C GLY A 186 5.42 22.01 -1.11
N ALA A 187 5.27 21.69 0.16
CA ALA A 187 3.93 21.67 0.79
C ALA A 187 3.22 23.07 0.73
N GLU A 188 3.88 24.08 0.20
CA GLU A 188 3.36 25.46 0.14
C GLU A 188 2.85 25.92 -1.24
N SER A 189 3.00 25.13 -2.30
CA SER A 189 2.52 25.56 -3.61
C SER A 189 1.51 24.55 -4.19
N GLY A 190 0.24 24.94 -4.14
CA GLY A 190 -0.86 24.29 -4.87
C GLY A 190 -0.72 24.40 -6.41
N GLY A 191 0.49 24.21 -6.93
CA GLY A 191 0.79 24.16 -8.36
C GLY A 191 0.79 22.69 -8.81
N ARG A 192 -0.12 22.36 -9.72
CA ARG A 192 -0.11 21.11 -10.47
C ARG A 192 1.24 20.93 -11.15
N HIS A 193 2.07 20.02 -10.67
CA HIS A 193 3.10 19.39 -11.48
C HIS A 193 2.55 18.06 -11.99
N PRO A 194 2.26 17.91 -13.28
CA PRO A 194 1.58 16.74 -13.83
C PRO A 194 2.39 15.43 -13.74
N HIS A 195 3.60 15.46 -13.22
CA HIS A 195 4.51 14.30 -13.19
C HIS A 195 5.33 14.22 -11.90
N GLN A 196 4.75 14.55 -10.76
CA GLN A 196 5.43 14.41 -9.48
C GLN A 196 5.28 12.98 -8.97
N GLY A 197 6.30 12.15 -9.21
CA GLY A 197 6.46 10.82 -8.62
C GLY A 197 7.49 10.88 -7.48
N TYR A 198 7.41 9.92 -6.56
CA TYR A 198 8.47 9.71 -5.58
C TYR A 198 9.57 8.88 -6.23
N GLY A 199 10.77 9.43 -6.34
CA GLY A 199 11.94 8.66 -6.73
C GLY A 199 12.32 7.70 -5.61
N ILE A 200 12.38 6.40 -5.92
CA ILE A 200 12.90 5.38 -5.00
C ILE A 200 14.24 4.91 -5.60
N GLY A 201 15.35 5.38 -5.05
CA GLY A 201 16.69 5.01 -5.48
C GLY A 201 17.71 6.12 -5.26
N GLU A 202 19.00 5.74 -5.22
CA GLU A 202 20.12 6.66 -4.98
C GLU A 202 20.70 7.26 -6.27
N GLU A 203 20.24 6.84 -7.44
CA GLU A 203 20.80 7.28 -8.72
C GLU A 203 19.82 8.18 -9.48
N LEU A 204 20.36 9.27 -10.04
CA LEU A 204 19.63 10.15 -10.94
C LEU A 204 19.64 9.52 -12.33
N PHE A 205 18.48 9.12 -12.83
CA PHE A 205 18.36 8.64 -14.20
C PHE A 205 17.82 9.74 -15.10
N GLU A 206 18.56 10.11 -16.14
CA GLU A 206 18.03 10.91 -17.24
C GLU A 206 17.45 9.97 -18.31
N GLY A 207 16.16 10.15 -18.59
CA GLY A 207 15.46 9.34 -19.60
C GLY A 207 14.22 10.07 -20.12
N VAL A 208 13.68 9.55 -21.21
CA VAL A 208 12.40 10.02 -21.74
C VAL A 208 11.28 9.32 -20.98
N ALA A 209 10.47 10.09 -20.27
CA ALA A 209 9.28 9.56 -19.63
C ALA A 209 8.29 9.05 -20.70
N ARG A 210 7.90 7.78 -20.60
CA ARG A 210 6.81 7.20 -21.37
C ARG A 210 5.60 7.03 -20.46
N VAL A 211 4.48 7.54 -20.89
CA VAL A 211 3.20 7.23 -20.27
C VAL A 211 2.67 5.97 -20.94
N ALA A 212 2.57 4.88 -20.19
CA ALA A 212 1.94 3.65 -20.63
C ALA A 212 0.47 3.70 -20.16
N GLU A 213 -0.47 3.63 -21.09
CA GLU A 213 -1.92 3.60 -20.78
C GLU A 213 -2.39 2.17 -20.48
N SER A 214 -1.56 1.16 -20.74
CA SER A 214 -1.83 -0.24 -20.46
C SER A 214 -0.57 -0.99 -20.06
N ALA A 215 -0.72 -2.15 -19.42
CA ALA A 215 0.40 -3.02 -19.05
C ALA A 215 1.19 -3.51 -20.27
N ASP A 216 0.54 -3.65 -21.43
CA ASP A 216 1.16 -4.10 -22.69
C ASP A 216 2.03 -3.02 -23.34
N GLU A 217 1.90 -1.76 -22.94
CA GLU A 217 2.71 -0.64 -23.42
C GLU A 217 3.93 -0.35 -22.53
N ALA A 218 3.99 -0.99 -21.35
CA ALA A 218 5.05 -0.75 -20.36
C ALA A 218 6.33 -1.56 -20.59
N PHE A 219 6.35 -2.48 -21.59
CA PHE A 219 7.47 -3.35 -21.92
C PHE A 219 7.92 -3.20 -23.38
#